data_0f20208d2cecaac1689e82b87b0cdae4
#
_entry.id   0f20208d2cecaac1689e82b87b0cdae4
#
_cell.length_a   1.000
_cell.length_b   1.000
_cell.length_c   1.000
_cell.angle_alpha   90.00
_cell.angle_beta   90.00
_cell.angle_gamma   90.00
#
_symmetry.space_group_name_H-M   'P 1'
#
loop_
_entity.id
_entity.type
_entity.pdbx_description
1 polymer ?
#
loop_
_entity_poly.entity_id
_entity_poly.type
_entity_poly.pdbx_seq_one_letter_code
_entity_poly.pdbx_strand_id
1 'polypeptide(L)'
;MVKTFAKVALSAAVASLSVTALGQALEEVVVTAQKRTESLQDVPISVTAISGDLIQDASIRSFEELGAYVPNFTVAENPVNTIITMRGISIGANQSFEQSVGLFLDGVYLGRSRQSRIGLFDLEQVEVL
;
A
#
# COMPACT_ATOMS: atom_id res chain seq x y z
N MET A 1 -57.02 -18.27 25.24
CA MET A 1 -55.75 -17.85 25.88
C MET A 1 -54.49 -18.33 25.15
N VAL A 2 -54.40 -19.54 24.64
CA VAL A 2 -53.19 -20.11 23.99
C VAL A 2 -52.73 -19.37 22.72
N LYS A 3 -53.70 -18.87 21.89
CA LYS A 3 -53.36 -18.17 20.65
C LYS A 3 -52.74 -16.75 20.83
N THR A 4 -52.98 -16.15 21.97
CA THR A 4 -52.45 -14.79 22.29
C THR A 4 -50.97 -14.91 22.76
N PHE A 5 -50.64 -15.94 23.53
CA PHE A 5 -49.26 -16.19 23.95
C PHE A 5 -48.32 -16.55 22.80
N ALA A 6 -48.81 -17.27 21.78
CA ALA A 6 -48.01 -17.62 20.60
C ALA A 6 -47.63 -16.37 19.76
N LYS A 7 -48.49 -15.37 19.68
CA LYS A 7 -48.20 -14.13 18.93
C LYS A 7 -47.24 -13.21 19.68
N VAL A 8 -47.24 -13.19 20.99
CA VAL A 8 -46.31 -12.40 21.80
C VAL A 8 -44.90 -13.06 21.78
N ALA A 9 -44.84 -14.37 21.82
CA ALA A 9 -43.55 -15.08 21.72
C ALA A 9 -42.89 -14.90 20.35
N LEU A 10 -43.68 -14.83 19.27
CA LEU A 10 -43.15 -14.64 17.92
C LEU A 10 -42.63 -13.19 17.71
N SER A 11 -43.26 -12.18 18.31
CA SER A 11 -42.80 -10.79 18.25
C SER A 11 -41.53 -10.54 19.05
N ALA A 12 -41.34 -11.26 20.17
CA ALA A 12 -40.11 -11.16 20.98
C ALA A 12 -38.91 -11.81 20.27
N ALA A 13 -39.11 -12.85 19.48
CA ALA A 13 -38.05 -13.54 18.73
C ALA A 13 -37.53 -12.69 17.54
N VAL A 14 -38.35 -11.81 16.97
CA VAL A 14 -37.92 -10.92 15.86
C VAL A 14 -37.13 -9.71 16.37
N ALA A 15 -37.36 -9.26 17.60
CA ALA A 15 -36.66 -8.11 18.18
C ALA A 15 -35.19 -8.43 18.58
N SER A 16 -34.83 -9.70 18.73
CA SER A 16 -33.47 -10.12 19.12
C SER A 16 -32.50 -10.30 17.97
N LEU A 17 -32.92 -10.09 16.72
CA LEU A 17 -32.08 -10.15 15.51
C LEU A 17 -31.51 -8.77 15.09
N SER A 18 -31.46 -7.82 16.00
CA SER A 18 -30.66 -6.60 15.80
C SER A 18 -29.18 -7.00 15.84
N VAL A 19 -28.70 -7.59 14.74
CA VAL A 19 -27.27 -7.76 14.48
C VAL A 19 -26.70 -6.35 14.45
N THR A 20 -25.93 -6.01 15.47
CA THR A 20 -25.06 -4.84 15.43
C THR A 20 -24.15 -5.05 14.22
N ALA A 21 -24.45 -4.38 13.13
CA ALA A 21 -23.51 -4.18 12.04
C ALA A 21 -22.32 -3.45 12.66
N LEU A 22 -21.29 -4.20 13.05
CA LEU A 22 -19.96 -3.66 13.32
C LEU A 22 -19.51 -3.08 11.99
N GLY A 23 -19.76 -1.78 11.79
CA GLY A 23 -19.18 -1.04 10.69
C GLY A 23 -17.67 -1.27 10.81
N GLN A 24 -17.10 -1.97 9.84
CA GLN A 24 -15.66 -1.98 9.68
C GLN A 24 -15.27 -0.52 9.48
N ALA A 25 -14.58 0.05 10.46
CA ALA A 25 -13.93 1.33 10.27
C ALA A 25 -12.97 1.11 9.10
N LEU A 26 -13.26 1.71 7.96
CA LEU A 26 -12.33 1.77 6.84
C LEU A 26 -11.12 2.52 7.38
N GLU A 27 -10.01 1.83 7.52
CA GLU A 27 -8.75 2.44 7.89
C GLU A 27 -8.39 3.44 6.78
N GLU A 28 -8.40 4.71 7.11
CA GLU A 28 -8.06 5.77 6.17
C GLU A 28 -6.56 5.69 5.89
N VAL A 29 -6.19 5.32 4.68
CA VAL A 29 -4.80 5.30 4.25
C VAL A 29 -4.37 6.74 3.96
N VAL A 30 -3.49 7.26 4.79
CA VAL A 30 -2.90 8.58 4.65
C VAL A 30 -1.58 8.46 3.91
N VAL A 31 -1.36 9.29 2.91
CA VAL A 31 -0.13 9.34 2.12
C VAL A 31 0.54 10.71 2.25
N THR A 32 1.85 10.73 2.10
CA THR A 32 2.66 11.96 2.12
C THR A 32 3.03 12.43 0.71
N ALA A 33 2.28 11.95 -0.27
CA ALA A 33 2.40 12.36 -1.67
C ALA A 33 2.47 13.87 -1.79
N GLN A 34 3.35 14.38 -2.65
CA GLN A 34 3.54 15.82 -2.85
C GLN A 34 3.98 16.63 -1.60
N LYS A 35 4.57 15.97 -0.60
CA LYS A 35 4.98 16.60 0.68
C LYS A 35 3.82 17.19 1.50
N ARG A 36 2.63 16.64 1.34
CA ARG A 36 1.44 16.95 2.13
C ARG A 36 0.84 15.65 2.63
N THR A 37 0.36 15.68 3.85
CA THR A 37 -0.39 14.58 4.45
C THR A 37 -1.83 14.68 3.99
N GLU A 38 -2.25 13.79 3.09
CA GLU A 38 -3.59 13.78 2.49
C GLU A 38 -4.14 12.36 2.49
N SER A 39 -5.47 12.22 2.45
CA SER A 39 -6.09 10.92 2.24
C SER A 39 -5.76 10.40 0.84
N LEU A 40 -5.45 9.11 0.72
CA LEU A 40 -5.18 8.47 -0.58
C LEU A 40 -6.30 8.72 -1.61
N GLN A 41 -7.55 8.87 -1.14
CA GLN A 41 -8.71 9.09 -2.00
C GLN A 41 -8.79 10.52 -2.56
N ASP A 42 -8.17 11.48 -1.89
CA ASP A 42 -8.21 12.90 -2.28
C ASP A 42 -7.04 13.30 -3.21
N VAL A 43 -6.02 12.44 -3.31
CA VAL A 43 -4.85 12.71 -4.16
C VAL A 43 -5.20 12.50 -5.63
N PRO A 44 -5.08 13.53 -6.51
CA PRO A 44 -5.50 13.47 -7.91
C PRO A 44 -4.51 12.72 -8.83
N ILE A 45 -3.64 11.89 -8.27
CA ILE A 45 -2.67 11.07 -8.99
C ILE A 45 -2.80 9.61 -8.57
N SER A 46 -2.37 8.71 -9.44
CA SER A 46 -2.35 7.28 -9.12
C SER A 46 -1.25 6.99 -8.10
N VAL A 47 -1.62 6.75 -6.86
CA VAL A 47 -0.72 6.38 -5.76
C VAL A 47 -1.04 4.97 -5.30
N THR A 48 -0.02 4.17 -5.03
CA THR A 48 -0.13 2.90 -4.32
C THR A 48 0.64 3.03 -3.01
N ALA A 49 -0.05 2.88 -1.89
CA ALA A 49 0.56 2.88 -0.57
C ALA A 49 0.56 1.44 -0.02
N ILE A 50 1.69 1.00 0.48
CA ILE A 50 1.90 -0.30 1.12
C ILE A 50 2.38 -0.06 2.54
N SER A 51 1.57 -0.48 3.52
CA SER A 51 1.89 -0.29 4.94
C SER A 51 3.07 -1.16 5.38
N GLY A 52 3.76 -0.71 6.42
CA GLY A 52 4.84 -1.48 7.05
C GLY A 52 4.37 -2.84 7.57
N ASP A 53 3.14 -2.93 8.08
CA ASP A 53 2.55 -4.20 8.54
C ASP A 53 2.43 -5.19 7.37
N LEU A 54 1.93 -4.75 6.21
CA LEU A 54 1.85 -5.60 5.02
C LEU A 54 3.25 -6.03 4.54
N ILE A 55 4.25 -5.14 4.60
CA ILE A 55 5.63 -5.46 4.25
C ILE A 55 6.17 -6.57 5.14
N GLN A 56 5.91 -6.51 6.45
CA GLN A 56 6.34 -7.51 7.42
C GLN A 56 5.59 -8.83 7.25
N ASP A 57 4.27 -8.80 7.17
CA ASP A 57 3.42 -9.99 7.06
C ASP A 57 3.68 -10.76 5.77
N ALA A 58 3.88 -10.06 4.66
CA ALA A 58 4.23 -10.65 3.37
C ALA A 58 5.73 -10.97 3.25
N SER A 59 6.55 -10.64 4.26
CA SER A 59 8.01 -10.81 4.26
C SER A 59 8.71 -10.15 3.07
N ILE A 60 8.23 -9.00 2.63
CA ILE A 60 8.81 -8.22 1.53
C ILE A 60 10.12 -7.57 2.04
N ARG A 61 11.24 -7.92 1.43
CA ARG A 61 12.57 -7.48 1.87
C ARG A 61 13.30 -6.60 0.87
N SER A 62 12.83 -6.57 -0.37
CA SER A 62 13.46 -5.84 -1.46
C SER A 62 12.44 -5.13 -2.34
N PHE A 63 12.89 -4.15 -3.11
CA PHE A 63 12.06 -3.50 -4.12
C PHE A 63 11.63 -4.45 -5.25
N GLU A 64 12.40 -5.51 -5.51
CA GLU A 64 12.02 -6.52 -6.50
C GLU A 64 10.77 -7.27 -6.05
N GLU A 65 10.73 -7.70 -4.78
CA GLU A 65 9.56 -8.38 -4.19
C GLU A 65 8.35 -7.43 -4.10
N LEU A 66 8.58 -6.14 -3.81
CA LEU A 66 7.54 -5.11 -3.80
C LEU A 66 6.83 -4.99 -5.16
N GLY A 67 7.53 -5.26 -6.26
CA GLY A 67 6.97 -5.25 -7.61
C GLY A 67 5.77 -6.18 -7.81
N ALA A 68 5.65 -7.25 -7.02
CA ALA A 68 4.50 -8.15 -7.07
C ALA A 68 3.20 -7.50 -6.52
N TYR A 69 3.32 -6.46 -5.71
CA TYR A 69 2.20 -5.79 -5.04
C TYR A 69 1.84 -4.45 -5.68
N VAL A 70 2.71 -3.91 -6.54
CA VAL A 70 2.51 -2.61 -7.18
C VAL A 70 2.29 -2.76 -8.68
N PRO A 71 1.13 -2.35 -9.22
CA PRO A 71 0.86 -2.44 -10.65
C PRO A 71 1.84 -1.60 -11.48
N ASN A 72 2.31 -2.13 -12.60
CA ASN A 72 3.21 -1.45 -13.53
C ASN A 72 4.52 -0.95 -12.90
N PHE A 73 4.97 -1.61 -11.85
CA PHE A 73 6.25 -1.38 -11.19
C PHE A 73 7.06 -2.67 -11.25
N THR A 74 8.27 -2.60 -11.78
CA THR A 74 9.20 -3.72 -11.83
C THR A 74 10.60 -3.26 -11.48
N VAL A 75 11.34 -4.14 -10.79
CA VAL A 75 12.72 -3.91 -10.46
C VAL A 75 13.53 -5.10 -10.97
N ALA A 76 14.59 -4.83 -11.69
CA ALA A 76 15.52 -5.83 -12.18
C ALA A 76 16.92 -5.51 -11.66
N GLU A 77 17.49 -6.45 -10.94
CA GLU A 77 18.85 -6.33 -10.43
C GLU A 77 19.83 -7.08 -11.32
N ASN A 78 20.95 -6.44 -11.62
CA ASN A 78 22.10 -7.09 -12.23
C ASN A 78 23.38 -6.74 -11.44
N PRO A 79 24.53 -7.41 -11.67
CA PRO A 79 25.73 -7.17 -10.86
C PRO A 79 26.19 -5.72 -10.79
N VAL A 80 25.79 -4.93 -11.75
CA VAL A 80 26.31 -3.58 -11.96
C VAL A 80 25.35 -2.51 -11.48
N ASN A 81 24.05 -2.65 -11.74
CA ASN A 81 23.02 -1.67 -11.39
C ASN A 81 21.67 -2.32 -11.08
N THR A 82 20.78 -1.52 -10.54
CA THR A 82 19.36 -1.85 -10.37
C THR A 82 18.56 -0.99 -11.33
N ILE A 83 17.69 -1.61 -12.10
CA ILE A 83 16.81 -0.95 -13.07
C ILE A 83 15.40 -0.92 -12.48
N ILE A 84 14.91 0.27 -12.19
CA ILE A 84 13.52 0.47 -11.78
C ILE A 84 12.74 0.93 -13.01
N THR A 85 11.68 0.21 -13.32
CA THR A 85 10.72 0.56 -14.37
C THR A 85 9.37 0.82 -13.74
N MET A 86 8.81 1.99 -13.99
CA MET A 86 7.49 2.35 -13.52
C MET A 86 6.66 2.92 -14.65
N ARG A 87 5.48 2.31 -14.89
CA ARG A 87 4.56 2.72 -15.98
C ARG A 87 5.25 2.78 -17.35
N GLY A 88 6.19 1.87 -17.61
CA GLY A 88 6.96 1.81 -18.86
C GLY A 88 8.14 2.76 -18.95
N ILE A 89 8.41 3.58 -17.92
CA ILE A 89 9.54 4.52 -17.90
C ILE A 89 10.70 3.89 -17.13
N SER A 90 11.87 3.81 -17.77
CA SER A 90 13.15 3.43 -17.14
C SER A 90 14.32 4.00 -17.91
N ILE A 91 15.51 4.03 -17.32
CA ILE A 91 16.75 4.45 -18.01
C ILE A 91 17.54 3.27 -18.60
N GLY A 92 17.05 2.04 -18.43
CA GLY A 92 17.80 0.84 -18.82
C GLY A 92 19.06 0.61 -17.97
N ALA A 93 20.06 -0.07 -18.53
CA ALA A 93 21.24 -0.53 -17.82
C ALA A 93 22.40 0.49 -17.73
N ASN A 94 22.14 1.77 -17.94
CA ASN A 94 23.19 2.79 -17.94
C ASN A 94 23.43 3.37 -16.54
N GLN A 95 24.66 3.19 -16.02
CA GLN A 95 25.05 3.68 -14.69
C GLN A 95 25.41 5.16 -14.61
N SER A 96 25.67 5.79 -15.75
CA SER A 96 26.14 7.16 -15.80
C SER A 96 25.01 8.18 -15.61
N PHE A 97 23.76 7.73 -15.75
CA PHE A 97 22.58 8.58 -15.60
C PHE A 97 21.90 8.37 -14.24
N GLU A 98 21.18 9.39 -13.81
CA GLU A 98 20.27 9.30 -12.69
C GLU A 98 19.08 8.40 -13.03
N GLN A 99 18.46 7.84 -12.00
CA GLN A 99 17.25 7.04 -12.14
C GLN A 99 16.12 7.89 -12.73
N SER A 100 15.38 7.35 -13.71
CA SER A 100 14.15 7.99 -14.19
C SER A 100 13.02 7.94 -13.16
N VAL A 101 13.06 6.93 -12.29
CA VAL A 101 12.15 6.81 -11.15
C VAL A 101 12.88 7.33 -9.92
N GLY A 102 12.41 8.46 -9.39
CA GLY A 102 12.98 9.06 -8.17
C GLY A 102 12.70 8.17 -6.95
N LEU A 103 13.73 7.85 -6.18
CA LEU A 103 13.61 7.18 -4.91
C LEU A 103 13.88 8.18 -3.78
N PHE A 104 13.00 8.20 -2.79
CA PHE A 104 13.14 9.05 -1.60
C PHE A 104 13.04 8.17 -0.36
N LEU A 105 13.92 8.40 0.60
CA LEU A 105 13.86 7.81 1.93
C LEU A 105 13.83 8.95 2.94
N ASP A 106 12.79 9.03 3.74
CA ASP A 106 12.57 10.12 4.72
C ASP A 106 12.74 11.52 4.11
N GLY A 107 12.29 11.69 2.86
CA GLY A 107 12.40 12.94 2.12
C GLY A 107 13.77 13.18 1.48
N VAL A 108 14.75 12.29 1.66
CA VAL A 108 16.08 12.37 1.04
C VAL A 108 16.08 11.67 -0.31
N TYR A 109 16.45 12.39 -1.35
CA TYR A 109 16.54 11.85 -2.71
C TYR A 109 17.74 10.93 -2.88
N LEU A 110 17.48 9.72 -3.38
CA LEU A 110 18.48 8.71 -3.70
C LEU A 110 18.55 8.54 -5.23
N GLY A 111 19.40 9.32 -5.88
CA GLY A 111 19.47 9.39 -7.34
C GLY A 111 20.28 8.30 -8.02
N ARG A 112 21.03 7.49 -7.28
CA ARG A 112 21.91 6.47 -7.85
C ARG A 112 21.28 5.08 -7.82
N SER A 113 21.40 4.33 -8.92
CA SER A 113 20.79 3.01 -9.06
C SER A 113 21.21 2.00 -7.96
N ARG A 114 22.41 2.14 -7.42
CA ARG A 114 22.88 1.29 -6.31
C ARG A 114 22.24 1.64 -4.96
N GLN A 115 21.74 2.84 -4.80
CA GLN A 115 21.06 3.27 -3.57
C GLN A 115 19.68 2.63 -3.41
N SER A 116 19.10 2.09 -4.48
CA SER A 116 17.85 1.32 -4.42
C SER A 116 18.01 -0.11 -3.89
N ARG A 117 19.22 -0.56 -3.59
CA ARG A 117 19.50 -1.88 -2.98
C ARG A 117 19.43 -1.87 -1.46
N ILE A 118 18.74 -0.92 -0.88
CA ILE A 118 18.44 -0.91 0.54
C ILE A 118 17.34 -1.93 0.84
N GLY A 119 17.48 -2.64 1.95
CA GLY A 119 16.43 -3.55 2.42
C GLY A 119 15.21 -2.77 2.91
N LEU A 120 14.03 -3.35 2.71
CA LEU A 120 12.76 -2.80 3.19
C LEU A 120 12.47 -3.32 4.61
N PHE A 121 13.06 -2.68 5.62
CA PHE A 121 12.85 -3.01 7.03
C PHE A 121 12.68 -1.74 7.85
N ASP A 122 11.87 -1.83 8.89
CA ASP A 122 11.56 -0.71 9.79
C ASP A 122 10.95 0.50 9.07
N LEU A 123 10.10 0.22 8.08
CA LEU A 123 9.39 1.24 7.31
C LEU A 123 7.95 1.35 7.82
N GLU A 124 7.46 2.58 7.94
CA GLU A 124 6.06 2.86 8.24
C GLU A 124 5.19 2.54 7.02
N GLN A 125 5.62 2.97 5.85
CA GLN A 125 4.97 2.69 4.57
C GLN A 125 5.89 2.92 3.38
N VAL A 126 5.51 2.37 2.23
CA VAL A 126 6.10 2.68 0.92
C VAL A 126 5.02 3.26 0.02
N GLU A 127 5.27 4.43 -0.52
CA GLU A 127 4.39 5.11 -1.48
C GLU A 127 4.99 5.05 -2.89
N VAL A 128 4.19 4.61 -3.85
CA VAL A 128 4.56 4.56 -5.27
C VAL A 128 3.61 5.46 -6.06
N LEU A 129 4.15 6.53 -6.65
CA LEU A 129 3.40 7.61 -7.31
C LEU A 129 3.48 7.52 -8.83
#